data_b63470dbd7ba2fd14b1d0519914e2944
#
_entry.id   b63470dbd7ba2fd14b1d0519914e2944
#
_cell.length_a   1.000
_cell.length_b   1.000
_cell.length_c   1.000
_cell.angle_alpha   90.00
_cell.angle_beta   90.00
_cell.angle_gamma   90.00
#
_symmetry.space_group_name_H-M   'P 1'
#
loop_
_entity.id
_entity.type
_entity.pdbx_description
1 polymer ?
#
loop_
_entity_poly.entity_id
_entity_poly.type
_entity_poly.pdbx_seq_one_letter_code
_entity_poly.pdbx_strand_id
1 'polypeptide(L)'
;AGAINSPQLLMLSGIGNAGELKKLDISVQHDLRGVGENLQDHLETYLQYECTKPVTLYTSYNPIRMAFIGIEWFIFKSGVAAYSNLETGGFVRSNDMVDYPNIQYHFFPSLVLDHGRQSPSSHSFQAHVGPMRPTSRGHVKLKSNNPSASPAICLLYTSPSPRDLRLS
;
A
#
# COMPACT_ATOMS: atom_id res chain seq x y z
N ALA A 1 -6.25 -12.75 -6.73
CA ALA A 1 -7.18 -12.06 -5.84
C ALA A 1 -6.44 -11.22 -4.77
N GLY A 2 -5.19 -11.54 -4.44
CA GLY A 2 -4.38 -10.77 -3.48
C GLY A 2 -4.71 -11.05 -2.01
N ALA A 3 -4.04 -10.32 -1.11
CA ALA A 3 -4.10 -10.57 0.33
C ALA A 3 -5.50 -10.36 0.95
N ILE A 4 -6.35 -9.58 0.31
CA ILE A 4 -7.71 -9.28 0.80
C ILE A 4 -8.74 -10.22 0.18
N ASN A 5 -8.73 -10.36 -1.15
CA ASN A 5 -9.79 -11.10 -1.82
C ASN A 5 -9.56 -12.63 -1.80
N SER A 6 -8.32 -13.10 -1.65
CA SER A 6 -8.07 -14.55 -1.53
C SER A 6 -8.71 -15.16 -0.28
N PRO A 7 -8.49 -14.62 0.95
CA PRO A 7 -9.18 -15.12 2.12
C PRO A 7 -10.69 -14.89 2.06
N GLN A 8 -11.17 -13.78 1.48
CA GLN A 8 -12.60 -13.56 1.27
C GLN A 8 -13.22 -14.69 0.42
N LEU A 9 -12.59 -15.01 -0.71
CA LEU A 9 -13.07 -16.07 -1.60
C LEU A 9 -13.06 -17.44 -0.91
N LEU A 10 -11.99 -17.78 -0.17
CA LEU A 10 -11.91 -19.03 0.58
C LEU A 10 -13.03 -19.12 1.61
N MET A 11 -13.26 -18.09 2.41
CA MET A 11 -14.31 -18.06 3.42
C MET A 11 -15.71 -18.17 2.80
N LEU A 12 -15.99 -17.46 1.71
CA LEU A 12 -17.25 -17.57 0.96
C LEU A 12 -17.45 -18.99 0.38
N SER A 13 -16.37 -19.69 0.10
CA SER A 13 -16.39 -21.09 -0.38
C SER A 13 -16.48 -22.12 0.77
N GLY A 14 -16.66 -21.67 2.01
CA GLY A 14 -16.79 -22.53 3.17
C GLY A 14 -15.46 -22.99 3.78
N ILE A 15 -14.35 -22.37 3.43
CA ILE A 15 -13.00 -22.70 3.94
C ILE A 15 -12.54 -21.56 4.86
N GLY A 16 -12.48 -21.80 6.17
CA GLY A 16 -12.16 -20.81 7.18
C GLY A 16 -12.53 -21.27 8.57
N ASN A 17 -12.61 -20.33 9.52
CA ASN A 17 -13.06 -20.63 10.87
C ASN A 17 -14.53 -21.08 10.88
N ALA A 18 -14.76 -22.33 11.23
CA ALA A 18 -16.09 -22.94 11.19
C ALA A 18 -17.12 -22.19 12.03
N GLY A 19 -16.72 -21.64 13.18
CA GLY A 19 -17.62 -20.87 14.05
C GLY A 19 -18.05 -19.54 13.44
N GLU A 20 -17.17 -18.87 12.72
CA GLU A 20 -17.47 -17.60 12.03
C GLU A 20 -18.31 -17.83 10.77
N LEU A 21 -17.98 -18.86 9.99
CA LEU A 21 -18.72 -19.22 8.77
C LEU A 21 -20.18 -19.59 9.09
N LYS A 22 -20.42 -20.39 10.13
CA LYS A 22 -21.77 -20.78 10.57
C LYS A 22 -22.63 -19.58 11.00
N LYS A 23 -22.04 -18.54 11.61
CA LYS A 23 -22.74 -17.30 11.99
C LYS A 23 -23.25 -16.52 10.78
N LEU A 24 -22.66 -16.75 9.60
CA LEU A 24 -23.02 -16.10 8.35
C LEU A 24 -23.82 -17.03 7.41
N ASP A 25 -24.33 -18.15 7.93
CA ASP A 25 -25.07 -19.16 7.16
C ASP A 25 -24.25 -19.72 5.97
N ILE A 26 -22.95 -19.84 6.13
CA ILE A 26 -22.05 -20.44 5.13
C ILE A 26 -21.78 -21.89 5.53
N SER A 27 -22.07 -22.83 4.61
CA SER A 27 -21.77 -24.25 4.78
C SER A 27 -20.27 -24.48 4.90
N VAL A 28 -19.83 -25.09 6.01
CA VAL A 28 -18.41 -25.34 6.25
C VAL A 28 -17.94 -26.52 5.41
N GLN A 29 -17.01 -26.28 4.50
CA GLN A 29 -16.33 -27.31 3.72
C GLN A 29 -15.05 -27.77 4.43
N HIS A 30 -14.34 -26.83 5.05
CA HIS A 30 -13.11 -27.14 5.78
C HIS A 30 -12.86 -26.12 6.90
N ASP A 31 -12.65 -26.60 8.13
CA ASP A 31 -12.29 -25.74 9.27
C ASP A 31 -10.80 -25.40 9.19
N LEU A 32 -10.49 -24.24 8.65
CA LEU A 32 -9.14 -23.74 8.48
C LEU A 32 -9.02 -22.35 9.14
N ARG A 33 -8.74 -22.33 10.42
CA ARG A 33 -8.81 -21.13 11.28
C ARG A 33 -7.84 -20.01 10.90
N GLY A 34 -6.75 -20.33 10.18
CA GLY A 34 -5.77 -19.35 9.74
C GLY A 34 -6.20 -18.51 8.54
N VAL A 35 -7.31 -18.85 7.87
CA VAL A 35 -7.80 -18.07 6.72
C VAL A 35 -8.28 -16.71 7.19
N GLY A 36 -7.70 -15.66 6.63
CA GLY A 36 -7.96 -14.28 6.97
C GLY A 36 -7.23 -13.76 8.20
N GLU A 37 -6.44 -14.57 8.87
CA GLU A 37 -5.63 -14.16 10.02
C GLU A 37 -4.21 -13.72 9.60
N ASN A 38 -3.49 -13.09 10.53
CA ASN A 38 -2.09 -12.63 10.36
C ASN A 38 -1.89 -11.61 9.23
N LEU A 39 -2.87 -10.78 8.94
CA LEU A 39 -2.70 -9.69 7.99
C LEU A 39 -1.57 -8.76 8.46
N GLN A 40 -0.66 -8.48 7.54
CA GLN A 40 0.43 -7.53 7.74
C GLN A 40 0.35 -6.48 6.63
N ASP A 41 0.65 -5.24 6.99
CA ASP A 41 0.76 -4.15 6.05
C ASP A 41 1.92 -3.24 6.43
N HIS A 42 2.52 -2.57 5.46
CA HIS A 42 3.61 -1.65 5.72
C HIS A 42 3.07 -0.33 6.24
N LEU A 43 3.53 0.07 7.43
CA LEU A 43 3.39 1.45 7.88
C LEU A 43 4.41 2.29 7.11
N GLU A 44 3.95 3.31 6.42
CA GLU A 44 4.80 4.20 5.66
C GLU A 44 4.61 5.64 6.11
N THR A 45 5.71 6.35 6.25
CA THR A 45 5.75 7.80 6.44
C THR A 45 6.41 8.42 5.22
N TYR A 46 5.96 9.58 4.80
CA TYR A 46 6.57 10.31 3.71
C TYR A 46 6.77 11.78 4.05
N LEU A 47 7.91 12.28 3.60
CA LEU A 47 8.32 13.67 3.68
C LEU A 47 8.12 14.31 2.32
N GLN A 48 7.40 15.42 2.27
CA GLN A 48 7.04 16.13 1.04
C GLN A 48 7.71 17.49 1.03
N TYR A 49 8.34 17.84 -0.07
CA TYR A 49 9.04 19.10 -0.25
C TYR A 49 8.74 19.73 -1.60
N GLU A 50 8.61 21.05 -1.63
CA GLU A 50 8.67 21.82 -2.87
C GLU A 50 10.09 21.86 -3.39
N CYS A 51 10.23 21.76 -4.71
CA CYS A 51 11.50 21.86 -5.41
C CYS A 51 11.65 23.24 -6.03
N THR A 52 12.72 23.92 -5.72
CA THR A 52 13.01 25.24 -6.26
C THR A 52 13.45 25.23 -7.73
N LYS A 53 13.76 24.04 -8.27
CA LYS A 53 14.16 23.85 -9.66
C LYS A 53 13.12 23.04 -10.44
N PRO A 54 12.91 23.28 -11.73
CA PRO A 54 11.92 22.59 -12.54
C PRO A 54 12.44 21.22 -13.03
N VAL A 55 12.82 20.33 -12.10
CA VAL A 55 13.45 19.02 -12.38
C VAL A 55 12.57 17.83 -12.00
N THR A 56 11.30 18.05 -11.71
CA THR A 56 10.38 16.97 -11.28
C THR A 56 9.35 16.66 -12.36
N LEU A 57 8.53 15.64 -12.11
CA LEU A 57 7.49 15.20 -13.04
C LEU A 57 6.33 16.21 -13.20
N TYR A 58 6.31 17.32 -12.44
CA TYR A 58 5.21 18.28 -12.46
C TYR A 58 4.82 18.75 -13.86
N THR A 59 5.82 19.06 -14.71
CA THR A 59 5.54 19.49 -16.10
C THR A 59 4.88 18.39 -16.94
N SER A 60 5.01 17.12 -16.58
CA SER A 60 4.42 15.99 -17.28
C SER A 60 2.91 15.90 -17.09
N TYR A 61 2.35 16.58 -16.09
CA TYR A 61 0.89 16.63 -15.85
C TYR A 61 0.15 17.59 -16.79
N ASN A 62 0.86 18.38 -17.60
CA ASN A 62 0.22 19.20 -18.64
C ASN A 62 -0.40 18.29 -19.70
N PRO A 63 -1.69 18.45 -20.08
CA PRO A 63 -2.38 17.55 -21.01
C PRO A 63 -1.72 17.43 -22.38
N ILE A 64 -1.18 18.53 -22.91
CA ILE A 64 -0.48 18.52 -24.22
C ILE A 64 0.79 17.69 -24.09
N ARG A 65 1.54 17.89 -23.02
CA ARG A 65 2.78 17.15 -22.77
C ARG A 65 2.52 15.67 -22.51
N MET A 66 1.45 15.33 -21.80
CA MET A 66 0.99 13.94 -21.63
C MET A 66 0.71 13.25 -22.97
N ALA A 67 0.09 13.96 -23.93
CA ALA A 67 -0.14 13.42 -25.26
C ALA A 67 1.17 13.08 -25.98
N PHE A 68 2.17 13.98 -25.93
CA PHE A 68 3.49 13.73 -26.51
C PHE A 68 4.22 12.58 -25.81
N ILE A 69 4.19 12.52 -24.48
CA ILE A 69 4.74 11.41 -23.69
C ILE A 69 4.09 10.07 -24.09
N GLY A 70 2.76 10.07 -24.29
CA GLY A 70 2.03 8.90 -24.75
C GLY A 70 2.43 8.47 -26.16
N ILE A 71 2.59 9.40 -27.09
CA ILE A 71 3.05 9.13 -28.46
C ILE A 71 4.48 8.59 -28.46
N GLU A 72 5.38 9.21 -27.71
CA GLU A 72 6.77 8.77 -27.57
C GLU A 72 6.83 7.32 -27.04
N TRP A 73 6.07 7.04 -25.99
CA TRP A 73 6.02 5.68 -25.45
C TRP A 73 5.42 4.67 -26.45
N PHE A 74 4.35 5.07 -27.13
CA PHE A 74 3.66 4.17 -28.08
C PHE A 74 4.57 3.79 -29.26
N ILE A 75 5.31 4.76 -29.81
CA ILE A 75 6.16 4.55 -30.99
C ILE A 75 7.53 3.97 -30.60
N PHE A 76 8.19 4.56 -29.59
CA PHE A 76 9.60 4.27 -29.29
C PHE A 76 9.79 3.43 -28.03
N LYS A 77 8.74 3.20 -27.23
CA LYS A 77 8.80 2.52 -25.92
C LYS A 77 9.82 3.16 -24.97
N SER A 78 9.99 4.47 -25.07
CA SER A 78 10.95 5.28 -24.32
C SER A 78 10.30 6.48 -23.62
N GLY A 79 11.10 7.30 -22.97
CA GLY A 79 10.64 8.51 -22.27
C GLY A 79 10.04 8.25 -20.89
N VAL A 80 9.41 9.28 -20.35
CA VAL A 80 8.87 9.30 -18.96
C VAL A 80 7.87 8.17 -18.67
N ALA A 81 7.10 7.75 -19.68
CA ALA A 81 6.14 6.66 -19.52
C ALA A 81 6.73 5.25 -19.61
N ALA A 82 8.04 5.12 -19.85
CA ALA A 82 8.69 3.82 -20.03
C ALA A 82 9.20 3.18 -18.73
N TYR A 83 9.16 3.89 -17.60
CA TYR A 83 9.64 3.41 -16.31
C TYR A 83 8.70 3.82 -15.16
N SER A 84 8.91 3.25 -13.98
CA SER A 84 8.00 3.41 -12.83
C SER A 84 8.02 4.79 -12.18
N ASN A 85 8.95 5.67 -12.57
CA ASN A 85 9.19 6.99 -11.97
C ASN A 85 9.61 6.97 -10.48
N LEU A 86 9.92 5.82 -9.93
CA LEU A 86 10.60 5.67 -8.64
C LEU A 86 12.11 5.73 -8.91
N GLU A 87 12.66 6.96 -8.87
CA GLU A 87 14.01 7.27 -9.35
C GLU A 87 15.11 6.57 -8.55
N THR A 88 14.90 6.45 -7.25
CA THR A 88 15.88 5.84 -6.36
C THR A 88 15.23 5.30 -5.11
N GLY A 89 15.92 4.40 -4.46
CA GLY A 89 15.52 3.82 -3.19
C GLY A 89 16.72 3.24 -2.46
N GLY A 90 16.48 2.76 -1.26
CA GLY A 90 17.53 2.15 -0.46
C GLY A 90 16.97 1.31 0.66
N PHE A 91 17.81 0.42 1.16
CA PHE A 91 17.53 -0.42 2.30
C PHE A 91 18.61 -0.20 3.34
N VAL A 92 18.20 0.12 4.57
CA VAL A 92 19.12 0.39 5.66
C VAL A 92 18.73 -0.41 6.90
N ARG A 93 19.72 -0.63 7.76
CA ARG A 93 19.48 -1.18 9.10
C ARG A 93 19.09 -0.06 10.04
N SER A 94 18.09 -0.28 10.88
CA SER A 94 17.65 0.71 11.88
C SER A 94 18.71 0.95 12.96
N ASN A 95 19.56 -0.05 13.23
CA ASN A 95 20.67 0.00 14.17
C ASN A 95 21.65 -1.17 13.90
N ASP A 96 22.76 -1.20 14.60
CA ASP A 96 23.81 -2.21 14.43
C ASP A 96 23.42 -3.61 14.98
N MET A 97 22.34 -3.70 15.76
CA MET A 97 21.85 -4.96 16.33
C MET A 97 21.01 -5.78 15.35
N VAL A 98 20.71 -5.23 14.17
CA VAL A 98 19.90 -5.89 13.16
C VAL A 98 20.79 -6.50 12.08
N ASP A 99 20.65 -7.80 11.83
CA ASP A 99 21.51 -8.55 10.90
C ASP A 99 21.28 -8.18 9.43
N TYR A 100 20.09 -7.66 9.08
CA TYR A 100 19.70 -7.32 7.72
C TYR A 100 18.99 -5.96 7.68
N PRO A 101 18.96 -5.28 6.51
CA PRO A 101 18.18 -4.07 6.34
C PRO A 101 16.70 -4.30 6.64
N ASN A 102 16.14 -3.47 7.49
CA ASN A 102 14.74 -3.55 7.96
C ASN A 102 13.95 -2.27 7.74
N ILE A 103 14.56 -1.25 7.15
CA ILE A 103 13.92 -0.01 6.71
C ILE A 103 14.13 0.13 5.21
N GLN A 104 13.05 0.46 4.52
CA GLN A 104 13.03 0.75 3.08
C GLN A 104 12.78 2.23 2.86
N TYR A 105 13.53 2.82 1.94
CA TYR A 105 13.31 4.15 1.40
C TYR A 105 12.97 4.07 -0.08
N HIS A 106 12.05 4.90 -0.55
CA HIS A 106 11.90 5.20 -1.97
C HIS A 106 11.64 6.68 -2.18
N PHE A 107 12.14 7.16 -3.30
CA PHE A 107 12.04 8.53 -3.71
C PHE A 107 11.15 8.64 -4.94
N PHE A 108 10.23 9.60 -4.92
CA PHE A 108 9.34 9.87 -6.02
C PHE A 108 9.45 11.36 -6.40
N PRO A 109 9.82 11.71 -7.65
CA PRO A 109 10.03 13.09 -8.09
C PRO A 109 8.71 13.80 -8.41
N SER A 110 7.71 13.62 -7.57
CA SER A 110 6.40 14.30 -7.58
C SER A 110 5.73 14.12 -6.23
N LEU A 111 4.51 14.64 -6.05
CA LEU A 111 3.66 14.36 -4.91
C LEU A 111 2.52 13.41 -5.29
N VAL A 112 2.21 12.51 -4.40
CA VAL A 112 0.95 11.75 -4.42
C VAL A 112 0.02 12.41 -3.40
N LEU A 113 -0.96 13.16 -3.87
CA LEU A 113 -1.96 13.84 -3.06
C LEU A 113 -3.29 13.09 -3.16
N ASP A 114 -3.96 12.92 -2.02
CA ASP A 114 -5.26 12.22 -1.94
C ASP A 114 -5.29 10.92 -2.77
N HIS A 115 -4.34 10.03 -2.49
CA HIS A 115 -4.20 8.74 -3.21
C HIS A 115 -4.10 8.87 -4.75
N GLY A 116 -3.49 9.96 -5.22
CA GLY A 116 -3.32 10.23 -6.65
C GLY A 116 -4.53 10.87 -7.34
N ARG A 117 -5.56 11.26 -6.58
CA ARG A 117 -6.75 11.95 -7.13
C ARG A 117 -6.51 13.43 -7.40
N GLN A 118 -5.53 14.02 -6.75
CA GLN A 118 -5.15 15.41 -6.93
C GLN A 118 -3.77 15.51 -7.56
N SER A 119 -3.65 16.40 -8.54
CA SER A 119 -2.34 16.72 -9.14
C SER A 119 -1.59 17.71 -8.27
N PRO A 120 -0.26 17.63 -8.18
CA PRO A 120 0.54 18.65 -7.52
C PRO A 120 0.37 20.01 -8.20
N SER A 121 0.53 21.09 -7.44
CA SER A 121 0.42 22.48 -7.91
C SER A 121 1.76 23.11 -8.26
N SER A 122 2.86 22.46 -7.91
CA SER A 122 4.23 22.94 -8.09
C SER A 122 5.21 21.79 -8.30
N HIS A 123 6.44 22.10 -8.69
CA HIS A 123 7.54 21.16 -8.70
C HIS A 123 7.81 20.69 -7.26
N SER A 124 7.68 19.39 -7.03
CA SER A 124 7.77 18.80 -5.70
C SER A 124 8.28 17.38 -5.77
N PHE A 125 8.76 16.86 -4.66
CA PHE A 125 9.15 15.47 -4.52
C PHE A 125 8.74 14.94 -3.14
N GLN A 126 8.69 13.63 -3.03
CA GLN A 126 8.48 12.97 -1.75
C GLN A 126 9.45 11.81 -1.54
N ALA A 127 9.90 11.67 -0.31
CA ALA A 127 10.68 10.54 0.15
C ALA A 127 9.81 9.71 1.10
N HIS A 128 9.67 8.44 0.80
CA HIS A 128 8.95 7.48 1.62
C HIS A 128 9.90 6.68 2.48
N VAL A 129 9.50 6.36 3.69
CA VAL A 129 10.25 5.51 4.60
C VAL A 129 9.30 4.63 5.40
N GLY A 130 9.63 3.37 5.49
CA GLY A 130 8.82 2.43 6.26
C GLY A 130 9.58 1.18 6.69
N PRO A 131 9.11 0.51 7.76
CA PRO A 131 9.65 -0.77 8.18
C PRO A 131 9.24 -1.87 7.21
N MET A 132 10.19 -2.71 6.82
CA MET A 132 9.92 -3.82 5.89
C MET A 132 9.16 -4.99 6.54
N ARG A 133 9.24 -5.11 7.87
CA ARG A 133 8.63 -6.21 8.62
C ARG A 133 7.94 -5.69 9.87
N PRO A 134 6.71 -5.17 9.75
CA PRO A 134 5.94 -4.72 10.90
C PRO A 134 5.60 -5.91 11.81
N THR A 135 5.58 -5.68 13.11
CA THR A 135 5.17 -6.68 14.11
C THR A 135 3.66 -6.77 14.27
N SER A 136 2.94 -5.76 13.82
CA SER A 136 1.50 -5.71 13.81
C SER A 136 0.90 -6.89 13.06
N ARG A 137 -0.18 -7.45 13.59
CA ARG A 137 -0.96 -8.53 12.97
C ARG A 137 -2.43 -8.16 12.99
N GLY A 138 -3.04 -8.20 11.82
CA GLY A 138 -4.45 -7.93 11.64
C GLY A 138 -5.19 -9.14 11.08
N HIS A 139 -6.40 -8.88 10.56
CA HIS A 139 -7.21 -9.93 9.96
C HIS A 139 -8.13 -9.39 8.87
N VAL A 140 -8.56 -10.28 7.99
CA VAL A 140 -9.62 -10.08 7.01
C VAL A 140 -10.78 -11.01 7.38
N LYS A 141 -11.99 -10.48 7.58
CA LYS A 141 -13.17 -11.27 7.94
C LYS A 141 -14.36 -10.93 7.05
N LEU A 142 -15.24 -11.92 6.84
CA LEU A 142 -16.51 -11.66 6.17
C LEU A 142 -17.44 -10.84 7.07
N LYS A 143 -18.20 -9.93 6.47
CA LYS A 143 -19.31 -9.22 7.12
C LYS A 143 -20.65 -9.91 6.86
N SER A 144 -20.75 -10.66 5.76
CA SER A 144 -21.95 -11.40 5.34
C SER A 144 -21.55 -12.49 4.34
N ASN A 145 -22.50 -13.32 3.97
CA ASN A 145 -22.34 -14.30 2.89
C ASN A 145 -22.55 -13.72 1.49
N ASN A 146 -22.82 -12.42 1.37
CA ASN A 146 -22.94 -11.75 0.07
C ASN A 146 -21.54 -11.53 -0.56
N PRO A 147 -21.23 -12.13 -1.73
CA PRO A 147 -19.92 -12.01 -2.38
C PRO A 147 -19.59 -10.59 -2.83
N SER A 148 -20.59 -9.73 -3.01
CA SER A 148 -20.38 -8.32 -3.39
C SER A 148 -20.11 -7.40 -2.19
N ALA A 149 -20.27 -7.90 -0.96
CA ALA A 149 -19.97 -7.12 0.23
C ALA A 149 -18.47 -7.11 0.52
N SER A 150 -17.89 -5.92 0.67
CA SER A 150 -16.48 -5.79 1.07
C SER A 150 -16.22 -6.42 2.43
N PRO A 151 -15.14 -7.20 2.61
CA PRO A 151 -14.79 -7.79 3.89
C PRO A 151 -14.44 -6.71 4.92
N ALA A 152 -14.45 -7.09 6.19
CA ALA A 152 -13.84 -6.30 7.25
C ALA A 152 -12.32 -6.50 7.21
N ILE A 153 -11.58 -5.40 7.10
CA ILE A 153 -10.12 -5.39 7.14
C ILE A 153 -9.73 -4.70 8.44
N CYS A 154 -9.03 -5.39 9.30
CA CYS A 154 -8.51 -4.86 10.54
C CYS A 154 -7.00 -4.95 10.54
N LEU A 155 -6.34 -3.80 10.59
CA LEU A 155 -4.91 -3.67 10.79
C LEU A 155 -4.71 -3.26 12.26
N LEU A 156 -4.26 -4.19 13.08
CA LEU A 156 -3.93 -3.89 14.47
C LEU A 156 -2.53 -3.28 14.50
N TYR A 157 -2.46 -1.95 14.55
CA TYR A 157 -1.21 -1.24 14.76
C TYR A 157 -0.84 -1.35 16.24
N THR A 158 0.05 -2.27 16.57
CA THR A 158 0.57 -2.45 17.93
C THR A 158 1.72 -1.48 18.26
N SER A 159 2.23 -0.76 17.28
CA SER A 159 3.16 0.34 17.52
C SER A 159 2.39 1.54 18.05
N PRO A 160 2.82 2.18 19.16
CA PRO A 160 2.17 3.38 19.66
C PRO A 160 2.16 4.44 18.57
N SER A 161 0.97 4.88 18.18
CA SER A 161 0.81 6.01 17.27
C SER A 161 1.35 7.27 17.97
N PRO A 162 1.95 8.22 17.24
CA PRO A 162 2.26 9.54 17.79
C PRO A 162 1.05 10.24 18.42
N ARG A 163 -0.18 9.82 18.10
CA ARG A 163 -1.41 10.28 18.74
C ARG A 163 -1.62 9.67 20.13
N ASP A 164 -1.16 8.46 20.35
CA ASP A 164 -1.31 7.75 21.62
C ASP A 164 -0.33 8.27 22.68
N LEU A 165 0.76 8.92 22.24
CA LEU A 165 1.74 9.57 23.11
C LEU A 165 1.29 10.92 23.67
N ARG A 166 0.10 11.43 23.31
CA ARG A 166 -0.45 12.69 23.79
C ARG A 166 -1.39 12.56 24.98
N LEU A 167 -1.57 11.38 25.53
CA LEU A 167 -2.49 11.10 26.63
C LEU A 167 -1.79 10.75 27.96
N SER A 168 -0.55 11.18 28.13
CA SER A 168 0.13 11.10 29.43
C SER A 168 0.59 12.45 29.91
#